data_5a85bf67597e8792bd11e6ed26e7f457
#
_entry.id   5a85bf67597e8792bd11e6ed26e7f457
#
_cell.length_a   1.000
_cell.length_b   1.000
_cell.length_c   1.000
_cell.angle_alpha   90.00
_cell.angle_beta   90.00
_cell.angle_gamma   90.00
#
_symmetry.space_group_name_H-M   'P 1'
#
loop_
_entity.id
_entity.type
_entity.pdbx_description
1 polymer ?
#
loop_
_entity_poly.entity_id
_entity_poly.type
_entity_poly.pdbx_seq_one_letter_code
_entity_poly.pdbx_strand_id
1 'polypeptide(L)'
;MLSALSVSEKARYIASPNPMVGAVIVKDNQIIGTGFTHKPGCDHAEIDAIKNVYKKFKNEARPKLNNSSIYVTLEPCSKQGRTPACTRAIIEEGIKEIYIGSKDPLQKGIEELKKAGLTVKSGLLEDKCNEFNRGFFSRIERQRPFVTCKIACSEDGGIGLTTGGDKWITSKKSREDVHKLRAASDAILTGVGTVLADNPRLTVRDKALSKLEGEIHPRRYVLDSSLRMKGNEHLLTDGLGTTIFCNNLKKVSYNKPPIKIIEAASESKRVSLQKVMDYLNKEECNTLMIEAGSKINTSFIASELIDEIIFYIAPVKLGKDRINFSEFESSFSKIGTIDLELKEISEIGPDKKLITKPVYS
;
A
#
# COMPACT_ATOMS: atom_id res chain seq x y z
N MET A 1 -21.87 5.96 5.00
CA MET A 1 -20.50 5.42 5.10
C MET A 1 -20.08 4.60 3.88
N LEU A 2 -20.86 3.66 3.35
CA LEU A 2 -20.44 2.92 2.13
C LEU A 2 -20.13 3.86 0.95
N SER A 3 -20.90 4.91 0.75
CA SER A 3 -20.60 5.93 -0.27
C SER A 3 -19.29 6.67 0.01
N ALA A 4 -18.98 6.96 1.28
CA ALA A 4 -17.70 7.58 1.65
C ALA A 4 -16.50 6.65 1.36
N LEU A 5 -16.63 5.35 1.68
CA LEU A 5 -15.65 4.33 1.31
C LEU A 5 -15.47 4.23 -0.22
N SER A 6 -16.56 4.26 -0.99
CA SER A 6 -16.47 4.25 -2.45
C SER A 6 -15.76 5.49 -3.00
N VAL A 7 -15.98 6.66 -2.39
CA VAL A 7 -15.32 7.91 -2.80
C VAL A 7 -13.82 7.89 -2.44
N SER A 8 -13.45 7.28 -1.29
CA SER A 8 -12.05 7.18 -0.86
C SER A 8 -11.16 6.35 -1.81
N GLU A 9 -11.75 5.46 -2.63
CA GLU A 9 -11.03 4.72 -3.67
C GLU A 9 -10.28 5.63 -4.65
N LYS A 10 -10.76 6.85 -4.88
CA LYS A 10 -10.10 7.83 -5.75
C LYS A 10 -8.75 8.31 -5.19
N ALA A 11 -8.53 8.17 -3.88
CA ALA A 11 -7.28 8.53 -3.21
C ALA A 11 -6.19 7.44 -3.33
N ARG A 12 -6.54 6.21 -3.77
CA ARG A 12 -5.70 5.00 -3.72
C ARG A 12 -4.29 5.17 -4.24
N TYR A 13 -4.10 5.93 -5.30
CA TYR A 13 -2.79 6.05 -5.96
C TYR A 13 -2.09 7.39 -5.71
N ILE A 14 -2.70 8.29 -4.92
CA ILE A 14 -2.23 9.67 -4.81
C ILE A 14 -2.08 10.19 -3.38
N ALA A 15 -2.75 9.56 -2.38
CA ALA A 15 -2.82 10.11 -1.03
C ALA A 15 -1.55 9.90 -0.20
N SER A 16 -0.80 8.80 -0.46
CA SER A 16 0.35 8.43 0.37
C SER A 16 1.36 9.59 0.54
N PRO A 17 1.92 9.78 1.75
CA PRO A 17 1.78 8.99 2.97
C PRO A 17 0.52 9.27 3.82
N ASN A 18 -0.35 10.18 3.37
CA ASN A 18 -1.63 10.43 4.03
C ASN A 18 -2.57 9.23 3.91
N PRO A 19 -3.51 9.05 4.88
CA PRO A 19 -4.54 8.04 4.75
C PRO A 19 -5.51 8.35 3.60
N MET A 20 -6.07 7.31 3.02
CA MET A 20 -7.08 7.39 1.96
C MET A 20 -8.45 7.63 2.61
N VAL A 21 -8.86 8.89 2.68
CA VAL A 21 -10.13 9.27 3.30
C VAL A 21 -11.16 9.65 2.25
N GLY A 22 -12.40 9.31 2.51
CA GLY A 22 -13.56 9.77 1.74
C GLY A 22 -14.57 10.45 2.65
N ALA A 23 -15.16 11.52 2.16
CA ALA A 23 -16.20 12.28 2.86
C ALA A 23 -17.44 12.45 1.98
N VAL A 24 -18.61 12.36 2.60
CA VAL A 24 -19.91 12.57 1.95
C VAL A 24 -20.77 13.46 2.83
N ILE A 25 -21.24 14.58 2.29
CA ILE A 25 -22.15 15.52 2.97
C ILE A 25 -23.57 15.26 2.53
N VAL A 26 -24.47 15.12 3.51
CA VAL A 26 -25.89 14.79 3.30
C VAL A 26 -26.77 15.88 3.91
N LYS A 27 -27.76 16.32 3.16
CA LYS A 27 -28.83 17.22 3.59
C LYS A 27 -30.15 16.66 3.08
N ASP A 28 -31.16 16.59 3.95
CA ASP A 28 -32.51 16.12 3.61
C ASP A 28 -32.50 14.77 2.85
N ASN A 29 -31.73 13.80 3.35
CA ASN A 29 -31.49 12.48 2.76
C ASN A 29 -30.87 12.49 1.35
N GLN A 30 -30.32 13.63 0.89
CA GLN A 30 -29.64 13.74 -0.39
C GLN A 30 -28.15 14.03 -0.21
N ILE A 31 -27.31 13.37 -1.02
CA ILE A 31 -25.89 13.69 -1.10
C ILE A 31 -25.73 15.03 -1.83
N ILE A 32 -25.24 16.03 -1.11
CA ILE A 32 -25.00 17.37 -1.64
C ILE A 32 -23.54 17.61 -2.02
N GLY A 33 -22.58 16.90 -1.41
CA GLY A 33 -21.17 16.99 -1.71
C GLY A 33 -20.41 15.70 -1.40
N THR A 34 -19.34 15.44 -2.14
CA THR A 34 -18.42 14.30 -1.92
C THR A 34 -17.00 14.78 -2.07
N GLY A 35 -16.07 14.21 -1.32
CA GLY A 35 -14.65 14.54 -1.40
C GLY A 35 -13.77 13.36 -1.01
N PHE A 36 -12.52 13.42 -1.39
CA PHE A 36 -11.50 12.41 -1.06
C PHE A 36 -10.15 13.09 -0.79
N THR A 37 -9.23 12.38 -0.12
CA THR A 37 -7.89 12.89 0.16
C THR A 37 -7.10 13.04 -1.14
N HIS A 38 -6.67 14.25 -1.44
CA HIS A 38 -5.77 14.56 -2.54
C HIS A 38 -4.28 14.33 -2.17
N LYS A 39 -3.36 14.70 -3.07
CA LYS A 39 -1.91 14.63 -2.85
C LYS A 39 -1.50 15.34 -1.56
N PRO A 40 -0.41 14.93 -0.91
CA PRO A 40 0.11 15.59 0.28
C PRO A 40 0.28 17.10 0.09
N GLY A 41 -0.28 17.89 1.02
CA GLY A 41 -0.31 19.35 0.94
C GLY A 41 -1.52 19.94 0.21
N CYS A 42 -2.37 19.10 -0.40
CA CYS A 42 -3.66 19.50 -0.99
C CYS A 42 -4.81 19.20 -0.02
N ASP A 43 -6.05 19.33 -0.52
CA ASP A 43 -7.26 19.20 0.29
C ASP A 43 -7.43 17.80 0.88
N HIS A 44 -7.87 17.75 2.13
CA HIS A 44 -8.41 16.55 2.75
C HIS A 44 -9.84 16.31 2.27
N ALA A 45 -10.36 15.11 2.50
CA ALA A 45 -11.67 14.68 2.00
C ALA A 45 -12.82 15.61 2.43
N GLU A 46 -12.79 16.10 3.66
CA GLU A 46 -13.82 16.98 4.21
C GLU A 46 -13.83 18.34 3.50
N ILE A 47 -12.62 18.90 3.28
CA ILE A 47 -12.44 20.18 2.58
C ILE A 47 -12.87 20.05 1.12
N ASP A 48 -12.47 18.98 0.45
CA ASP A 48 -12.88 18.70 -0.93
C ASP A 48 -14.41 18.54 -1.03
N ALA A 49 -15.04 17.81 -0.09
CA ALA A 49 -16.48 17.66 -0.04
C ALA A 49 -17.20 19.01 0.12
N ILE A 50 -16.73 19.88 1.03
CA ILE A 50 -17.28 21.23 1.25
C ILE A 50 -17.12 22.08 -0.02
N LYS A 51 -15.94 22.12 -0.63
CA LYS A 51 -15.68 22.85 -1.88
C LYS A 51 -16.59 22.38 -3.02
N ASN A 52 -16.87 21.08 -3.10
CA ASN A 52 -17.77 20.51 -4.10
C ASN A 52 -19.23 20.93 -3.87
N VAL A 53 -19.67 21.17 -2.62
CA VAL A 53 -20.98 21.80 -2.33
C VAL A 53 -20.98 23.24 -2.85
N TYR A 54 -19.96 24.03 -2.57
CA TYR A 54 -19.85 25.41 -3.07
C TYR A 54 -19.82 25.48 -4.61
N LYS A 55 -19.09 24.58 -5.26
CA LYS A 55 -19.05 24.50 -6.73
C LYS A 55 -20.45 24.21 -7.32
N LYS A 56 -21.21 23.32 -6.67
CA LYS A 56 -22.52 22.88 -7.14
C LYS A 56 -23.62 23.91 -6.88
N PHE A 57 -23.66 24.49 -5.67
CA PHE A 57 -24.77 25.31 -5.19
C PHE A 57 -24.46 26.80 -5.11
N LYS A 58 -23.22 27.21 -5.30
CA LYS A 58 -22.78 28.62 -5.29
C LYS A 58 -23.26 29.36 -4.03
N ASN A 59 -24.09 30.41 -4.19
CA ASN A 59 -24.57 31.23 -3.09
C ASN A 59 -25.51 30.47 -2.11
N GLU A 60 -26.08 29.34 -2.54
CA GLU A 60 -26.92 28.50 -1.69
C GLU A 60 -26.09 27.42 -0.92
N ALA A 61 -24.79 27.35 -1.13
CA ALA A 61 -23.95 26.32 -0.53
C ALA A 61 -23.98 26.37 0.99
N ARG A 62 -23.77 27.56 1.59
CA ARG A 62 -23.75 27.73 3.04
C ARG A 62 -25.08 27.41 3.73
N PRO A 63 -26.25 27.85 3.25
CA PRO A 63 -27.53 27.37 3.74
C PRO A 63 -27.71 25.85 3.70
N LYS A 64 -27.19 25.19 2.65
CA LYS A 64 -27.25 23.72 2.50
C LYS A 64 -26.30 22.99 3.43
N LEU A 65 -25.11 23.52 3.69
CA LEU A 65 -24.16 22.97 4.65
C LEU A 65 -24.64 23.11 6.08
N ASN A 66 -25.30 24.22 6.41
CA ASN A 66 -25.82 24.46 7.74
C ASN A 66 -26.87 23.40 8.14
N ASN A 67 -26.70 22.80 9.32
CA ASN A 67 -27.47 21.65 9.82
C ASN A 67 -27.50 20.43 8.87
N SER A 68 -26.44 20.21 8.09
CA SER A 68 -26.20 18.98 7.34
C SER A 68 -25.48 17.94 8.19
N SER A 69 -25.36 16.73 7.66
CA SER A 69 -24.57 15.64 8.23
C SER A 69 -23.38 15.33 7.32
N ILE A 70 -22.20 15.00 7.90
CA ILE A 70 -21.04 14.52 7.16
C ILE A 70 -20.68 13.08 7.59
N TYR A 71 -20.40 12.24 6.62
CA TYR A 71 -19.88 10.88 6.79
C TYR A 71 -18.43 10.85 6.31
N VAL A 72 -17.51 10.54 7.18
CA VAL A 72 -16.07 10.51 6.89
C VAL A 72 -15.46 9.19 7.33
N THR A 73 -14.61 8.59 6.49
CA THR A 73 -14.08 7.25 6.74
C THR A 73 -13.01 7.20 7.84
N LEU A 74 -12.38 8.34 8.17
CA LEU A 74 -11.41 8.49 9.24
C LEU A 74 -11.69 9.76 10.03
N GLU A 75 -11.31 9.78 11.30
CA GLU A 75 -11.45 10.95 12.19
C GLU A 75 -10.87 12.22 11.57
N PRO A 76 -11.62 13.32 11.48
CA PRO A 76 -11.15 14.59 10.96
C PRO A 76 -9.95 15.14 11.75
N CYS A 77 -8.95 15.68 11.05
CA CYS A 77 -7.78 16.25 11.71
C CYS A 77 -8.16 17.49 12.56
N SER A 78 -7.57 17.54 13.78
CA SER A 78 -7.73 18.64 14.74
C SER A 78 -6.53 19.59 14.78
N LYS A 79 -5.40 19.16 14.25
CA LYS A 79 -4.16 19.96 14.24
C LYS A 79 -4.02 20.69 12.91
N GLN A 80 -3.56 21.92 12.99
CA GLN A 80 -3.11 22.64 11.80
C GLN A 80 -1.79 22.03 11.33
N GLY A 81 -1.80 21.46 10.14
CA GLY A 81 -0.62 20.94 9.46
C GLY A 81 -0.22 21.83 8.29
N ARG A 82 0.00 21.21 7.14
CA ARG A 82 0.18 21.93 5.85
C ARG A 82 -1.09 22.63 5.39
N THR A 83 -2.24 22.17 5.87
CA THR A 83 -3.59 22.73 5.65
C THR A 83 -4.24 23.05 7.01
N PRO A 84 -5.25 23.95 7.06
CA PRO A 84 -6.05 24.16 8.27
C PRO A 84 -6.73 22.86 8.72
N ALA A 85 -7.04 22.77 10.04
CA ALA A 85 -7.72 21.61 10.60
C ALA A 85 -9.12 21.41 9.97
N CYS A 86 -9.46 20.17 9.61
CA CYS A 86 -10.78 19.86 9.04
C CYS A 86 -11.92 20.07 10.05
N THR A 87 -11.65 19.82 11.34
CA THR A 87 -12.62 20.11 12.42
C THR A 87 -13.10 21.55 12.39
N ARG A 88 -12.19 22.49 12.18
CA ARG A 88 -12.50 23.91 12.10
C ARG A 88 -13.45 24.22 10.94
N ALA A 89 -13.15 23.72 9.75
CA ALA A 89 -14.01 23.93 8.58
C ALA A 89 -15.40 23.32 8.77
N ILE A 90 -15.51 22.14 9.36
CA ILE A 90 -16.79 21.48 9.68
C ILE A 90 -17.64 22.36 10.61
N ILE A 91 -17.01 22.94 11.65
CA ILE A 91 -17.69 23.83 12.62
C ILE A 91 -18.12 25.13 11.95
N GLU A 92 -17.23 25.79 11.21
CA GLU A 92 -17.48 27.09 10.56
C GLU A 92 -18.59 27.03 9.50
N GLU A 93 -18.73 25.88 8.82
CA GLU A 93 -19.79 25.66 7.83
C GLU A 93 -21.15 25.26 8.45
N GLY A 94 -21.19 25.07 9.76
CA GLY A 94 -22.42 24.76 10.48
C GLY A 94 -22.94 23.34 10.30
N ILE A 95 -22.07 22.40 9.89
CA ILE A 95 -22.40 20.97 9.84
C ILE A 95 -22.65 20.50 11.28
N LYS A 96 -23.77 19.79 11.53
CA LYS A 96 -24.21 19.45 12.89
C LYS A 96 -23.96 18.01 13.31
N GLU A 97 -24.01 17.09 12.38
CA GLU A 97 -23.85 15.67 12.66
C GLU A 97 -22.65 15.10 11.91
N ILE A 98 -21.80 14.41 12.64
CA ILE A 98 -20.60 13.80 12.10
C ILE A 98 -20.62 12.29 12.37
N TYR A 99 -20.53 11.50 11.31
CA TYR A 99 -20.45 10.05 11.34
C TYR A 99 -19.05 9.63 10.88
N ILE A 100 -18.29 9.05 11.78
CA ILE A 100 -16.88 8.69 11.58
C ILE A 100 -16.76 7.17 11.46
N GLY A 101 -15.99 6.69 10.47
CA GLY A 101 -15.64 5.28 10.32
C GLY A 101 -14.65 4.85 11.40
N SER A 102 -13.39 5.17 11.23
CA SER A 102 -12.32 4.82 12.16
C SER A 102 -11.80 6.04 12.92
N LYS A 103 -11.28 5.80 14.13
CA LYS A 103 -10.52 6.82 14.88
C LYS A 103 -9.12 6.94 14.28
N ASP A 104 -8.56 8.15 14.33
CA ASP A 104 -7.17 8.40 13.98
C ASP A 104 -6.32 8.44 15.28
N PRO A 105 -5.35 7.53 15.47
CA PRO A 105 -4.55 7.48 16.69
C PRO A 105 -3.68 8.74 16.92
N LEU A 106 -3.53 9.58 15.89
CA LEU A 106 -2.73 10.82 15.96
C LEU A 106 -3.57 12.08 16.21
N GLN A 107 -4.91 11.99 16.17
CA GLN A 107 -5.82 13.12 16.19
C GLN A 107 -6.69 13.17 17.46
N LYS A 108 -7.35 14.30 17.67
CA LYS A 108 -8.36 14.55 18.70
C LYS A 108 -9.59 15.24 18.14
N GLY A 109 -9.90 14.98 16.88
CA GLY A 109 -11.01 15.62 16.16
C GLY A 109 -12.37 15.33 16.77
N ILE A 110 -12.60 14.10 17.23
CA ILE A 110 -13.84 13.69 17.91
C ILE A 110 -14.07 14.54 19.15
N GLU A 111 -13.03 14.75 19.98
CA GLU A 111 -13.15 15.55 21.20
C GLU A 111 -13.43 17.01 20.89
N GLU A 112 -12.75 17.58 19.89
CA GLU A 112 -12.90 18.97 19.48
C GLU A 112 -14.30 19.24 18.94
N LEU A 113 -14.80 18.39 18.04
CA LEU A 113 -16.14 18.51 17.47
C LEU A 113 -17.24 18.39 18.54
N LYS A 114 -17.10 17.46 19.52
CA LYS A 114 -18.03 17.35 20.65
C LYS A 114 -18.00 18.59 21.53
N LYS A 115 -16.82 19.15 21.82
CA LYS A 115 -16.70 20.41 22.60
C LYS A 115 -17.34 21.59 21.90
N ALA A 116 -17.35 21.60 20.59
CA ALA A 116 -18.05 22.61 19.78
C ALA A 116 -19.55 22.37 19.69
N GLY A 117 -20.11 21.38 20.39
CA GLY A 117 -21.54 21.10 20.46
C GLY A 117 -22.13 20.34 19.27
N LEU A 118 -21.29 19.64 18.51
CA LEU A 118 -21.72 18.81 17.38
C LEU A 118 -22.09 17.39 17.85
N THR A 119 -23.02 16.75 17.15
CA THR A 119 -23.36 15.35 17.36
C THR A 119 -22.35 14.48 16.63
N VAL A 120 -21.52 13.73 17.36
CA VAL A 120 -20.47 12.90 16.80
C VAL A 120 -20.72 11.43 17.13
N LYS A 121 -20.82 10.60 16.08
CA LYS A 121 -20.91 9.13 16.16
C LYS A 121 -19.72 8.52 15.45
N SER A 122 -18.99 7.59 16.10
CA SER A 122 -17.82 6.90 15.55
C SER A 122 -18.02 5.39 15.55
N GLY A 123 -17.22 4.66 14.74
CA GLY A 123 -17.27 3.22 14.62
C GLY A 123 -18.21 2.70 13.51
N LEU A 124 -18.67 3.58 12.62
CA LEU A 124 -19.58 3.16 11.54
C LEU A 124 -18.83 2.48 10.40
N LEU A 125 -18.96 1.16 10.28
CA LEU A 125 -18.19 0.28 9.39
C LEU A 125 -16.67 0.35 9.66
N GLU A 126 -16.31 0.40 10.94
CA GLU A 126 -14.95 0.59 11.42
C GLU A 126 -13.96 -0.41 10.80
N ASP A 127 -14.32 -1.70 10.80
CA ASP A 127 -13.46 -2.76 10.23
C ASP A 127 -13.14 -2.50 8.75
N LYS A 128 -14.13 -2.07 7.96
CA LYS A 128 -13.92 -1.75 6.55
C LYS A 128 -13.05 -0.50 6.36
N CYS A 129 -13.22 0.49 7.21
CA CYS A 129 -12.42 1.72 7.17
C CYS A 129 -10.97 1.44 7.61
N ASN A 130 -10.77 0.58 8.62
CA ASN A 130 -9.45 0.13 9.06
C ASN A 130 -8.74 -0.67 7.98
N GLU A 131 -9.43 -1.64 7.37
CA GLU A 131 -8.89 -2.45 6.29
C GLU A 131 -8.48 -1.58 5.09
N PHE A 132 -9.29 -0.57 4.76
CA PHE A 132 -8.98 0.35 3.67
C PHE A 132 -7.70 1.16 3.92
N ASN A 133 -7.41 1.51 5.18
CA ASN A 133 -6.24 2.26 5.61
C ASN A 133 -5.22 1.41 6.39
N ARG A 134 -5.21 0.07 6.19
CA ARG A 134 -4.35 -0.88 6.94
C ARG A 134 -2.86 -0.53 6.91
N GLY A 135 -2.37 0.04 5.81
CA GLY A 135 -0.99 0.52 5.71
C GLY A 135 -0.71 1.71 6.62
N PHE A 136 -1.59 2.69 6.64
CA PHE A 136 -1.49 3.85 7.54
C PHE A 136 -1.49 3.40 9.00
N PHE A 137 -2.45 2.57 9.42
CA PHE A 137 -2.52 2.05 10.79
C PHE A 137 -1.30 1.21 11.14
N SER A 138 -0.84 0.34 10.23
CA SER A 138 0.39 -0.45 10.44
C SER A 138 1.59 0.45 10.75
N ARG A 139 1.79 1.50 9.95
CA ARG A 139 2.90 2.44 10.14
C ARG A 139 2.83 3.15 11.49
N ILE A 140 1.65 3.59 11.90
CA ILE A 140 1.49 4.35 13.14
C ILE A 140 1.55 3.45 14.38
N GLU A 141 0.83 2.32 14.38
CA GLU A 141 0.66 1.46 15.55
C GLU A 141 1.79 0.46 15.72
N ARG A 142 2.27 -0.12 14.60
CA ARG A 142 3.31 -1.15 14.60
C ARG A 142 4.69 -0.62 14.22
N GLN A 143 4.81 0.68 13.90
CA GLN A 143 6.06 1.34 13.51
C GLN A 143 6.74 0.67 12.31
N ARG A 144 5.96 0.08 11.41
CA ARG A 144 6.42 -0.54 10.17
C ARG A 144 5.35 -0.50 9.08
N PRO A 145 5.71 -0.56 7.78
CA PRO A 145 4.73 -0.67 6.71
C PRO A 145 3.90 -1.97 6.83
N PHE A 146 2.72 -1.96 6.25
CA PHE A 146 1.98 -3.18 5.93
C PHE A 146 2.68 -3.89 4.76
N VAL A 147 3.03 -5.16 4.96
CA VAL A 147 3.86 -5.91 4.01
C VAL A 147 3.03 -6.93 3.25
N THR A 148 2.93 -6.75 1.94
CA THR A 148 2.30 -7.71 1.02
C THR A 148 3.37 -8.46 0.23
N CYS A 149 3.39 -9.78 0.33
CA CYS A 149 4.25 -10.64 -0.48
C CYS A 149 3.48 -11.13 -1.71
N LYS A 150 3.94 -10.78 -2.91
CA LYS A 150 3.34 -11.27 -4.16
C LYS A 150 4.13 -12.45 -4.70
N ILE A 151 3.43 -13.53 -5.01
CA ILE A 151 3.98 -14.78 -5.55
C ILE A 151 3.26 -15.13 -6.85
N ALA A 152 4.03 -15.39 -7.90
CA ALA A 152 3.52 -15.98 -9.13
C ALA A 152 4.04 -17.41 -9.23
N CYS A 153 3.17 -18.38 -9.34
CA CYS A 153 3.54 -19.80 -9.34
C CYS A 153 2.66 -20.63 -10.29
N SER A 154 3.13 -21.83 -10.59
CA SER A 154 2.35 -22.89 -11.22
C SER A 154 1.41 -23.58 -10.22
N GLU A 155 0.49 -24.38 -10.72
CA GLU A 155 -0.46 -25.16 -9.90
C GLU A 155 0.27 -26.12 -8.93
N ASP A 156 1.45 -26.62 -9.30
CA ASP A 156 2.30 -27.47 -8.48
C ASP A 156 3.32 -26.69 -7.62
N GLY A 157 3.15 -25.36 -7.45
CA GLY A 157 3.92 -24.52 -6.54
C GLY A 157 5.28 -24.04 -7.06
N GLY A 158 5.59 -24.25 -8.32
CA GLY A 158 6.84 -23.79 -8.94
C GLY A 158 6.84 -22.29 -9.25
N ILE A 159 7.93 -21.59 -8.94
CA ILE A 159 8.11 -20.15 -9.23
C ILE A 159 9.09 -19.90 -10.40
N GLY A 160 9.56 -20.95 -11.04
CA GLY A 160 10.51 -20.94 -12.16
C GLY A 160 11.06 -22.33 -12.41
N LEU A 161 11.92 -22.46 -13.44
CA LEU A 161 12.66 -23.67 -13.76
C LEU A 161 14.15 -23.50 -13.47
N THR A 162 14.80 -24.56 -13.02
CA THR A 162 16.25 -24.57 -12.74
C THR A 162 17.09 -24.50 -14.01
N THR A 163 16.57 -25.04 -15.13
CA THR A 163 17.24 -25.14 -16.42
C THR A 163 17.01 -23.94 -17.35
N GLY A 164 16.32 -22.90 -16.85
CA GLY A 164 15.83 -21.83 -17.71
C GLY A 164 14.54 -22.25 -18.43
N GLY A 165 13.76 -21.31 -18.90
CA GLY A 165 12.48 -21.55 -19.56
C GLY A 165 11.77 -20.24 -19.85
N ASP A 166 10.48 -20.31 -20.15
CA ASP A 166 9.67 -19.13 -20.32
C ASP A 166 9.75 -18.23 -19.08
N LYS A 167 10.08 -16.97 -19.31
CA LYS A 167 10.19 -15.95 -18.25
C LYS A 167 8.89 -15.78 -17.46
N TRP A 168 7.77 -16.15 -18.03
CA TRP A 168 6.44 -15.86 -17.50
C TRP A 168 5.65 -17.13 -17.24
N ILE A 169 5.37 -17.39 -15.95
CA ILE A 169 4.51 -18.50 -15.52
C ILE A 169 3.03 -18.11 -15.67
N THR A 170 2.68 -16.88 -15.26
CA THR A 170 1.31 -16.38 -15.21
C THR A 170 0.92 -15.60 -16.47
N SER A 171 -0.38 -15.47 -16.68
CA SER A 171 -0.98 -14.80 -17.84
C SER A 171 -0.68 -13.30 -17.92
N LYS A 172 -0.93 -12.71 -19.08
CA LYS A 172 -0.85 -11.26 -19.26
C LYS A 172 -1.80 -10.50 -18.32
N LYS A 173 -3.02 -11.01 -18.09
CA LYS A 173 -4.01 -10.39 -17.19
C LYS A 173 -3.50 -10.33 -15.74
N SER A 174 -2.88 -11.40 -15.26
CA SER A 174 -2.24 -11.40 -13.93
C SER A 174 -1.11 -10.37 -13.84
N ARG A 175 -0.28 -10.24 -14.88
CA ARG A 175 0.77 -9.22 -14.91
C ARG A 175 0.21 -7.79 -14.94
N GLU A 176 -0.91 -7.55 -15.61
CA GLU A 176 -1.62 -6.26 -15.57
C GLU A 176 -2.17 -5.96 -14.17
N ASP A 177 -2.72 -6.97 -13.48
CA ASP A 177 -3.18 -6.80 -12.09
C ASP A 177 -2.02 -6.51 -11.13
N VAL A 178 -0.86 -7.14 -11.33
CA VAL A 178 0.38 -6.84 -10.56
C VAL A 178 0.79 -5.38 -10.74
N HIS A 179 0.59 -4.75 -11.90
CA HIS A 179 0.86 -3.31 -12.06
C HIS A 179 -0.07 -2.44 -11.20
N LYS A 180 -1.33 -2.86 -10.97
CA LYS A 180 -2.22 -2.17 -10.03
C LYS A 180 -1.75 -2.31 -8.59
N LEU A 181 -1.26 -3.51 -8.20
CA LEU A 181 -0.66 -3.70 -6.87
C LEU A 181 0.56 -2.81 -6.67
N ARG A 182 1.45 -2.72 -7.67
CA ARG A 182 2.60 -1.82 -7.62
C ARG A 182 2.19 -0.37 -7.46
N ALA A 183 1.19 0.08 -8.22
CA ALA A 183 0.70 1.46 -8.15
C ALA A 183 0.06 1.78 -6.78
N ALA A 184 -0.54 0.79 -6.13
CA ALA A 184 -1.15 0.93 -4.81
C ALA A 184 -0.15 0.77 -3.65
N SER A 185 1.12 0.48 -3.94
CA SER A 185 2.16 0.28 -2.95
C SER A 185 3.11 1.48 -2.90
N ASP A 186 3.44 1.97 -1.69
CA ASP A 186 4.40 3.07 -1.53
C ASP A 186 5.82 2.64 -1.89
N ALA A 187 6.12 1.36 -1.66
CA ALA A 187 7.43 0.78 -1.86
C ALA A 187 7.35 -0.63 -2.46
N ILE A 188 8.36 -0.98 -3.24
CA ILE A 188 8.59 -2.33 -3.75
C ILE A 188 10.00 -2.79 -3.39
N LEU A 189 10.10 -4.01 -2.86
CA LEU A 189 11.37 -4.60 -2.44
C LEU A 189 11.65 -5.90 -3.20
N THR A 190 12.89 -6.04 -3.64
CA THR A 190 13.40 -7.27 -4.23
C THR A 190 14.77 -7.64 -3.69
N GLY A 191 15.26 -8.83 -4.03
CA GLY A 191 16.61 -9.27 -3.73
C GLY A 191 17.53 -9.17 -4.95
N VAL A 192 18.81 -8.99 -4.72
CA VAL A 192 19.82 -8.93 -5.79
C VAL A 192 19.84 -10.19 -6.68
N GLY A 193 19.44 -11.35 -6.15
CA GLY A 193 19.29 -12.58 -6.96
C GLY A 193 18.28 -12.39 -8.10
N THR A 194 17.13 -11.83 -7.81
CA THR A 194 16.10 -11.49 -8.81
C THR A 194 16.61 -10.41 -9.78
N VAL A 195 17.34 -9.41 -9.27
CA VAL A 195 17.89 -8.35 -10.13
C VAL A 195 18.88 -8.92 -11.14
N LEU A 196 19.79 -9.79 -10.71
CA LEU A 196 20.80 -10.40 -11.59
C LEU A 196 20.22 -11.42 -12.57
N ALA A 197 19.15 -12.13 -12.18
CA ALA A 197 18.51 -13.13 -13.05
C ALA A 197 17.59 -12.48 -14.09
N ASP A 198 16.75 -11.53 -13.68
CA ASP A 198 15.62 -11.05 -14.48
C ASP A 198 15.79 -9.63 -14.99
N ASN A 199 16.75 -8.87 -14.44
CA ASN A 199 16.96 -7.44 -14.69
C ASN A 199 15.63 -6.65 -14.71
N PRO A 200 14.83 -6.70 -13.61
CA PRO A 200 13.50 -6.14 -13.58
C PRO A 200 13.54 -4.61 -13.51
N ARG A 201 12.49 -3.93 -14.00
CA ARG A 201 12.32 -2.48 -13.84
C ARG A 201 11.58 -2.12 -12.55
N LEU A 202 10.71 -3.00 -12.03
CA LEU A 202 9.82 -2.78 -10.89
C LEU A 202 8.96 -1.50 -10.99
N THR A 203 8.61 -1.11 -12.20
CA THR A 203 7.79 0.07 -12.51
C THR A 203 6.35 -0.29 -12.81
N VAL A 204 5.46 0.67 -12.68
CA VAL A 204 4.08 0.59 -13.19
C VAL A 204 4.10 0.88 -14.68
N ARG A 205 3.54 -0.03 -15.49
CA ARG A 205 3.49 0.07 -16.96
C ARG A 205 2.08 -0.20 -17.50
N ASP A 206 1.08 0.12 -16.68
CA ASP A 206 -0.33 0.04 -17.07
C ASP A 206 -0.73 1.35 -17.74
N LYS A 207 -1.35 1.27 -18.93
CA LYS A 207 -1.75 2.43 -19.74
C LYS A 207 -2.87 3.26 -19.08
N ALA A 208 -3.75 2.64 -18.30
CA ALA A 208 -4.82 3.34 -17.62
C ALA A 208 -4.25 4.13 -16.43
N LEU A 209 -3.35 3.50 -15.66
CA LEU A 209 -2.70 4.11 -14.51
C LEU A 209 -1.71 5.22 -14.91
N SER A 210 -1.06 5.10 -16.07
CA SER A 210 -0.12 6.13 -16.55
C SER A 210 -0.78 7.48 -16.90
N LYS A 211 -2.11 7.53 -16.96
CA LYS A 211 -2.89 8.77 -17.14
C LYS A 211 -3.20 9.48 -15.83
N LEU A 212 -2.92 8.85 -14.69
CA LEU A 212 -3.09 9.48 -13.38
C LEU A 212 -2.01 10.54 -13.18
N GLU A 213 -2.38 11.67 -12.61
CA GLU A 213 -1.43 12.72 -12.29
C GLU A 213 -0.51 12.31 -11.13
N GLY A 214 0.80 12.41 -11.33
CA GLY A 214 1.83 12.18 -10.33
C GLY A 214 2.65 10.91 -10.54
N GLU A 215 3.61 10.71 -9.65
CA GLU A 215 4.43 9.48 -9.65
C GLU A 215 3.63 8.32 -9.08
N ILE A 216 3.22 7.41 -9.95
CA ILE A 216 2.55 6.15 -9.57
C ILE A 216 3.53 5.00 -9.40
N HIS A 217 4.84 5.28 -9.49
CA HIS A 217 5.87 4.26 -9.31
C HIS A 217 6.20 4.09 -7.82
N PRO A 218 6.18 2.87 -7.28
CA PRO A 218 6.64 2.64 -5.92
C PRO A 218 8.13 2.96 -5.79
N ARG A 219 8.55 3.44 -4.62
CA ARG A 219 9.98 3.57 -4.27
C ARG A 219 10.63 2.20 -4.30
N ARG A 220 11.78 2.07 -4.96
CA ARG A 220 12.41 0.77 -5.21
C ARG A 220 13.52 0.48 -4.21
N TYR A 221 13.49 -0.72 -3.64
CA TYR A 221 14.42 -1.20 -2.64
C TYR A 221 15.02 -2.55 -3.05
N VAL A 222 16.34 -2.70 -2.88
CA VAL A 222 17.05 -3.93 -3.19
C VAL A 222 17.84 -4.39 -1.98
N LEU A 223 17.69 -5.67 -1.60
CA LEU A 223 18.56 -6.31 -0.62
C LEU A 223 19.77 -6.91 -1.35
N ASP A 224 20.93 -6.28 -1.18
CA ASP A 224 22.20 -6.71 -1.76
C ASP A 224 23.32 -6.67 -0.71
N SER A 225 23.34 -7.65 0.19
CA SER A 225 24.26 -7.71 1.34
C SER A 225 25.73 -7.48 0.97
N SER A 226 26.15 -7.85 -0.22
CA SER A 226 27.55 -7.83 -0.66
C SER A 226 27.82 -6.86 -1.81
N LEU A 227 26.83 -6.07 -2.22
CA LEU A 227 26.90 -5.13 -3.35
C LEU A 227 27.36 -5.83 -4.64
N ARG A 228 26.60 -6.84 -5.08
CA ARG A 228 26.89 -7.67 -6.26
C ARG A 228 26.39 -7.08 -7.58
N MET A 229 25.54 -6.05 -7.53
CA MET A 229 25.07 -5.37 -8.73
C MET A 229 26.25 -4.73 -9.47
N LYS A 230 26.16 -4.71 -10.81
CA LYS A 230 27.28 -4.30 -11.70
C LYS A 230 27.20 -2.83 -12.12
N GLY A 231 26.04 -2.20 -11.99
CA GLY A 231 25.81 -0.80 -12.37
C GLY A 231 25.10 -0.59 -13.71
N ASN A 232 24.81 -1.68 -14.43
CA ASN A 232 24.10 -1.65 -15.73
C ASN A 232 22.68 -2.21 -15.66
N GLU A 233 22.20 -2.55 -14.47
CA GLU A 233 20.84 -3.02 -14.27
C GLU A 233 19.83 -1.89 -14.51
N HIS A 234 18.64 -2.24 -15.01
CA HIS A 234 17.58 -1.26 -15.26
C HIS A 234 17.23 -0.42 -14.03
N LEU A 235 17.27 -1.01 -12.83
CA LEU A 235 17.00 -0.32 -11.57
C LEU A 235 18.01 0.80 -11.25
N LEU A 236 19.19 0.77 -11.86
CA LEU A 236 20.26 1.74 -11.63
C LEU A 236 20.40 2.76 -12.77
N THR A 237 19.83 2.45 -13.95
CA THR A 237 20.09 3.24 -15.17
C THR A 237 18.86 3.98 -15.70
N ASP A 238 17.66 3.74 -15.17
CA ASP A 238 16.43 4.34 -15.69
C ASP A 238 16.08 5.71 -15.08
N GLY A 239 16.87 6.21 -14.14
CA GLY A 239 16.72 7.55 -13.54
C GLY A 239 15.66 7.67 -12.45
N LEU A 240 14.89 6.60 -12.14
CA LEU A 240 13.80 6.66 -11.15
C LEU A 240 14.26 6.51 -9.69
N GLY A 241 15.54 6.27 -9.44
CA GLY A 241 16.08 6.05 -8.11
C GLY A 241 15.87 4.63 -7.57
N THR A 242 16.85 4.19 -6.78
CA THR A 242 16.79 2.90 -6.08
C THR A 242 17.60 2.99 -4.80
N THR A 243 17.05 2.49 -3.70
CA THR A 243 17.79 2.35 -2.44
C THR A 243 18.26 0.89 -2.30
N ILE A 244 19.56 0.71 -2.07
CA ILE A 244 20.18 -0.60 -1.91
C ILE A 244 20.59 -0.76 -0.45
N PHE A 245 20.10 -1.81 0.20
CA PHE A 245 20.53 -2.17 1.53
C PHE A 245 21.68 -3.20 1.46
N CYS A 246 22.77 -2.90 2.11
CA CYS A 246 23.94 -3.76 2.17
C CYS A 246 24.37 -4.07 3.62
N ASN A 247 25.24 -5.06 3.79
CA ASN A 247 25.80 -5.39 5.09
C ASN A 247 26.98 -4.48 5.46
N ASN A 248 27.84 -4.17 4.47
CA ASN A 248 28.97 -3.27 4.63
C ASN A 248 29.05 -2.33 3.43
N LEU A 249 29.28 -1.05 3.68
CA LEU A 249 29.51 -0.09 2.62
C LEU A 249 30.82 -0.39 1.89
N LYS A 250 30.74 -0.40 0.55
CA LYS A 250 31.90 -0.50 -0.34
C LYS A 250 31.81 0.59 -1.40
N LYS A 251 32.96 1.00 -1.91
CA LYS A 251 32.99 1.91 -3.06
C LYS A 251 32.51 1.16 -4.31
N VAL A 252 31.43 1.63 -4.92
CA VAL A 252 30.88 1.12 -6.17
C VAL A 252 30.67 2.26 -7.15
N SER A 253 30.78 1.99 -8.45
CA SER A 253 30.74 3.00 -9.50
C SER A 253 29.36 3.65 -9.65
N TYR A 254 28.31 2.95 -9.28
CA TYR A 254 26.91 3.38 -9.41
C TYR A 254 26.36 4.11 -8.17
N ASN A 255 27.17 4.34 -7.11
CA ASN A 255 26.74 5.12 -5.94
C ASN A 255 26.71 6.62 -6.27
N LYS A 256 25.71 7.03 -7.05
CA LYS A 256 25.45 8.41 -7.48
C LYS A 256 23.94 8.67 -7.46
N PRO A 257 23.48 9.89 -7.13
CA PRO A 257 22.07 10.23 -7.23
C PRO A 257 21.49 9.87 -8.61
N PRO A 258 20.27 9.30 -8.68
CA PRO A 258 19.30 9.09 -7.57
C PRO A 258 19.46 7.76 -6.82
N ILE A 259 20.59 7.06 -6.91
CA ILE A 259 20.87 5.82 -6.19
C ILE A 259 21.33 6.12 -4.77
N LYS A 260 20.78 5.41 -3.79
CA LYS A 260 21.19 5.46 -2.38
C LYS A 260 21.69 4.09 -1.94
N ILE A 261 22.78 4.03 -1.17
CA ILE A 261 23.27 2.80 -0.56
C ILE A 261 23.24 2.99 0.96
N ILE A 262 22.56 2.10 1.64
CA ILE A 262 22.32 2.14 3.08
C ILE A 262 22.91 0.89 3.73
N GLU A 263 23.74 1.09 4.74
CA GLU A 263 24.22 -0.01 5.56
C GLU A 263 23.14 -0.42 6.56
N ALA A 264 22.74 -1.68 6.49
CA ALA A 264 21.75 -2.29 7.38
C ALA A 264 22.25 -3.66 7.84
N ALA A 265 23.46 -3.71 8.40
CA ALA A 265 24.13 -4.93 8.81
C ALA A 265 23.38 -5.66 9.93
N SER A 266 23.36 -7.00 9.86
CA SER A 266 23.00 -7.90 10.96
C SER A 266 24.25 -8.67 11.43
N GLU A 267 24.16 -9.32 12.59
CA GLU A 267 25.20 -10.19 13.13
C GLU A 267 25.55 -11.36 12.17
N SER A 268 24.57 -11.85 11.41
CA SER A 268 24.71 -12.94 10.46
C SER A 268 25.36 -12.55 9.13
N LYS A 269 25.97 -11.36 9.03
CA LYS A 269 26.56 -10.80 7.79
C LYS A 269 25.55 -10.70 6.63
N ARG A 270 24.25 -10.57 6.93
CA ARG A 270 23.18 -10.31 5.98
C ARG A 270 22.56 -8.94 6.27
N VAL A 271 21.74 -8.45 5.38
CA VAL A 271 20.91 -7.27 5.65
C VAL A 271 19.91 -7.59 6.76
N SER A 272 19.83 -6.74 7.78
CA SER A 272 18.83 -6.81 8.85
C SER A 272 17.48 -6.34 8.33
N LEU A 273 16.50 -7.23 8.31
CA LEU A 273 15.14 -6.89 7.89
C LEU A 273 14.50 -5.87 8.84
N GLN A 274 14.81 -5.94 10.15
CA GLN A 274 14.32 -4.96 11.12
C GLN A 274 14.83 -3.55 10.78
N LYS A 275 16.12 -3.39 10.51
CA LYS A 275 16.67 -2.08 10.09
C LYS A 275 16.06 -1.57 8.78
N VAL A 276 15.70 -2.47 7.87
CA VAL A 276 14.97 -2.11 6.64
C VAL A 276 13.58 -1.61 6.98
N MET A 277 12.84 -2.29 7.87
CA MET A 277 11.50 -1.83 8.30
C MET A 277 11.57 -0.48 9.01
N ASP A 278 12.56 -0.29 9.90
CA ASP A 278 12.78 0.98 10.61
C ASP A 278 13.08 2.13 9.63
N TYR A 279 13.89 1.85 8.60
CA TYR A 279 14.18 2.82 7.55
C TYR A 279 12.91 3.19 6.77
N LEU A 280 12.12 2.20 6.35
CA LEU A 280 10.88 2.42 5.62
C LEU A 280 9.86 3.21 6.47
N ASN A 281 9.79 2.94 7.76
CA ASN A 281 8.92 3.69 8.67
C ASN A 281 9.32 5.17 8.77
N LYS A 282 10.62 5.47 8.87
CA LYS A 282 11.17 6.83 8.86
C LYS A 282 10.90 7.57 7.54
N GLU A 283 10.88 6.85 6.42
CA GLU A 283 10.52 7.37 5.10
C GLU A 283 8.99 7.45 4.89
N GLU A 284 8.20 7.35 5.95
CA GLU A 284 6.73 7.40 5.93
C GLU A 284 6.07 6.39 4.96
N CYS A 285 6.63 5.18 4.86
CA CYS A 285 6.09 4.11 4.02
C CYS A 285 4.91 3.42 4.70
N ASN A 286 3.71 3.54 4.16
CA ASN A 286 2.53 2.83 4.66
C ASN A 286 2.48 1.38 4.18
N THR A 287 2.86 1.14 2.91
CA THR A 287 2.71 -0.17 2.27
C THR A 287 3.98 -0.60 1.54
N LEU A 288 4.40 -1.83 1.78
CA LEU A 288 5.54 -2.46 1.11
C LEU A 288 5.09 -3.70 0.34
N MET A 289 5.36 -3.73 -0.96
CA MET A 289 5.19 -4.93 -1.78
C MET A 289 6.52 -5.66 -1.94
N ILE A 290 6.54 -6.95 -1.67
CA ILE A 290 7.70 -7.81 -1.93
C ILE A 290 7.49 -8.56 -3.24
N GLU A 291 8.38 -8.33 -4.19
CA GLU A 291 8.52 -9.11 -5.42
C GLU A 291 9.92 -9.70 -5.49
N ALA A 292 10.13 -10.84 -4.86
CA ALA A 292 11.46 -11.45 -4.72
C ALA A 292 11.40 -12.97 -4.91
N GLY A 293 12.57 -13.59 -5.00
CA GLY A 293 12.69 -15.04 -5.02
C GLY A 293 12.49 -15.67 -3.63
N SER A 294 12.46 -17.01 -3.60
CA SER A 294 12.17 -17.82 -2.41
C SER A 294 12.97 -17.40 -1.17
N LYS A 295 14.30 -17.16 -1.30
CA LYS A 295 15.16 -16.82 -0.15
C LYS A 295 14.71 -15.57 0.61
N ILE A 296 14.33 -14.51 -0.09
CA ILE A 296 13.85 -13.27 0.55
C ILE A 296 12.48 -13.51 1.17
N ASN A 297 11.57 -14.11 0.42
CA ASN A 297 10.22 -14.40 0.90
C ASN A 297 10.27 -15.28 2.16
N THR A 298 11.05 -16.35 2.17
CA THR A 298 11.26 -17.20 3.36
C THR A 298 11.84 -16.41 4.53
N SER A 299 12.80 -15.50 4.29
CA SER A 299 13.37 -14.68 5.37
C SER A 299 12.32 -13.75 6.00
N PHE A 300 11.47 -13.13 5.19
CA PHE A 300 10.38 -12.27 5.69
C PHE A 300 9.32 -13.07 6.44
N ILE A 301 8.95 -14.26 5.94
CA ILE A 301 8.01 -15.16 6.60
C ILE A 301 8.57 -15.60 7.95
N ALA A 302 9.82 -16.08 8.00
CA ALA A 302 10.48 -16.54 9.23
C ALA A 302 10.69 -15.41 10.26
N SER A 303 10.68 -14.17 9.84
CA SER A 303 10.75 -12.99 10.70
C SER A 303 9.37 -12.42 11.06
N GLU A 304 8.28 -13.08 10.70
CA GLU A 304 6.88 -12.67 10.95
C GLU A 304 6.56 -11.26 10.44
N LEU A 305 7.21 -10.85 9.35
CA LEU A 305 7.09 -9.50 8.80
C LEU A 305 6.04 -9.41 7.68
N ILE A 306 5.49 -10.51 7.20
CA ILE A 306 4.47 -10.52 6.13
C ILE A 306 3.08 -10.44 6.75
N ASP A 307 2.29 -9.50 6.28
CA ASP A 307 0.90 -9.30 6.71
C ASP A 307 -0.10 -9.94 5.75
N GLU A 308 0.27 -10.04 4.46
CA GLU A 308 -0.57 -10.58 3.39
C GLU A 308 0.28 -11.27 2.34
N ILE A 309 -0.21 -12.39 1.80
CA ILE A 309 0.38 -13.06 0.65
C ILE A 309 -0.64 -13.11 -0.48
N ILE A 310 -0.24 -12.63 -1.65
CA ILE A 310 -1.06 -12.68 -2.87
C ILE A 310 -0.42 -13.67 -3.84
N PHE A 311 -1.09 -14.79 -4.05
CA PHE A 311 -0.70 -15.78 -5.05
C PHE A 311 -1.40 -15.51 -6.38
N TYR A 312 -0.63 -15.59 -7.47
CA TYR A 312 -1.12 -15.74 -8.84
C TYR A 312 -0.74 -17.12 -9.31
N ILE A 313 -1.71 -17.99 -9.50
CA ILE A 313 -1.52 -19.42 -9.77
C ILE A 313 -1.93 -19.70 -11.20
N ALA A 314 -0.96 -20.04 -12.04
CA ALA A 314 -1.22 -20.45 -13.41
C ALA A 314 -1.68 -21.90 -13.48
N PRO A 315 -2.64 -22.27 -14.36
CA PRO A 315 -3.11 -23.63 -14.54
C PRO A 315 -2.13 -24.49 -15.36
N VAL A 316 -0.85 -24.48 -14.93
CA VAL A 316 0.25 -25.24 -15.55
C VAL A 316 1.05 -25.94 -14.46
N LYS A 317 1.69 -27.06 -14.79
CA LYS A 317 2.61 -27.77 -13.91
C LYS A 317 4.03 -27.69 -14.48
N LEU A 318 4.98 -27.24 -13.67
CA LEU A 318 6.40 -27.16 -14.05
C LEU A 318 7.16 -28.46 -13.83
N GLY A 319 6.62 -29.38 -13.05
CA GLY A 319 7.21 -30.71 -12.86
C GLY A 319 8.41 -30.73 -11.92
N LYS A 320 9.32 -31.69 -12.13
CA LYS A 320 10.43 -31.98 -11.17
C LYS A 320 11.55 -30.93 -11.19
N ASP A 321 11.76 -30.25 -12.32
CA ASP A 321 12.84 -29.25 -12.46
C ASP A 321 12.44 -27.84 -12.00
N ARG A 322 11.29 -27.72 -11.33
CA ARG A 322 10.81 -26.44 -10.81
C ARG A 322 11.64 -25.94 -9.63
N ILE A 323 11.77 -24.64 -9.55
CA ILE A 323 12.22 -23.96 -8.34
C ILE A 323 11.01 -23.84 -7.43
N ASN A 324 11.01 -24.51 -6.30
CA ASN A 324 9.94 -24.41 -5.33
C ASN A 324 9.98 -23.08 -4.59
N PHE A 325 8.79 -22.52 -4.34
CA PHE A 325 8.62 -21.50 -3.35
C PHE A 325 8.60 -22.15 -1.97
N SER A 326 9.75 -22.25 -1.28
CA SER A 326 9.86 -22.85 0.06
C SER A 326 9.29 -24.29 0.17
N GLU A 327 9.07 -24.80 1.35
CA GLU A 327 8.33 -26.03 1.65
C GLU A 327 6.82 -25.79 1.50
N PHE A 328 6.38 -25.66 0.27
CA PHE A 328 5.01 -25.26 -0.05
C PHE A 328 4.13 -26.49 -0.24
N GLU A 329 3.03 -26.54 0.49
CA GLU A 329 1.98 -27.54 0.24
C GLU A 329 1.11 -27.12 -0.96
N SER A 330 0.76 -28.07 -1.81
CA SER A 330 -0.06 -27.86 -3.01
C SER A 330 -1.48 -27.32 -2.73
N SER A 331 -1.90 -27.35 -1.47
CA SER A 331 -3.20 -26.81 -1.02
C SER A 331 -3.23 -25.29 -0.84
N PHE A 332 -2.11 -24.60 -0.89
CA PHE A 332 -1.98 -23.17 -0.57
C PHE A 332 -2.48 -22.77 0.82
N SER A 333 -2.58 -23.73 1.73
CA SER A 333 -3.03 -23.54 3.11
C SER A 333 -1.88 -23.33 4.09
N LYS A 334 -0.63 -23.68 3.68
CA LYS A 334 0.56 -23.57 4.54
C LYS A 334 1.79 -23.14 3.76
N ILE A 335 2.72 -22.47 4.45
CA ILE A 335 4.09 -22.23 4.00
C ILE A 335 5.02 -22.71 5.12
N GLY A 336 5.72 -23.83 4.91
CA GLY A 336 6.45 -24.50 5.98
C GLY A 336 5.50 -24.87 7.13
N THR A 337 5.77 -24.35 8.33
CA THR A 337 4.92 -24.57 9.52
C THR A 337 3.81 -23.52 9.70
N ILE A 338 3.76 -22.49 8.85
CA ILE A 338 2.85 -21.34 9.01
C ILE A 338 1.55 -21.61 8.24
N ASP A 339 0.44 -21.59 8.95
CA ASP A 339 -0.90 -21.68 8.36
C ASP A 339 -1.26 -20.40 7.61
N LEU A 340 -2.03 -20.54 6.53
CA LEU A 340 -2.53 -19.44 5.72
C LEU A 340 -4.05 -19.38 5.79
N GLU A 341 -4.58 -18.30 6.33
CA GLU A 341 -6.00 -18.01 6.31
C GLU A 341 -6.39 -17.42 4.94
N LEU A 342 -7.24 -18.11 4.19
CA LEU A 342 -7.77 -17.61 2.91
C LEU A 342 -8.74 -16.45 3.17
N LYS A 343 -8.46 -15.29 2.58
CA LYS A 343 -9.33 -14.10 2.64
C LYS A 343 -10.16 -13.92 1.39
N GLU A 344 -9.59 -14.17 0.23
CA GLU A 344 -10.25 -13.97 -1.06
C GLU A 344 -9.70 -14.95 -2.10
N ILE A 345 -10.57 -15.39 -3.00
CA ILE A 345 -10.23 -16.12 -4.21
C ILE A 345 -10.95 -15.47 -5.39
N SER A 346 -10.22 -15.23 -6.48
CA SER A 346 -10.77 -14.68 -7.72
C SER A 346 -10.06 -15.25 -8.94
N GLU A 347 -10.70 -15.15 -10.11
CA GLU A 347 -10.12 -15.55 -11.39
C GLU A 347 -9.57 -14.33 -12.13
N ILE A 348 -8.34 -14.43 -12.61
CA ILE A 348 -7.66 -13.39 -13.40
C ILE A 348 -7.26 -13.97 -14.76
N GLY A 349 -8.18 -13.95 -15.72
CA GLY A 349 -8.01 -14.68 -16.97
C GLY A 349 -8.01 -16.17 -16.73
N PRO A 350 -6.97 -16.92 -17.17
CA PRO A 350 -6.84 -18.33 -16.88
C PRO A 350 -6.29 -18.63 -15.48
N ASP A 351 -5.72 -17.63 -14.81
CA ASP A 351 -5.05 -17.81 -13.51
C ASP A 351 -6.02 -17.61 -12.35
N LYS A 352 -5.69 -18.22 -11.20
CA LYS A 352 -6.35 -17.94 -9.93
C LYS A 352 -5.54 -16.96 -9.12
N LYS A 353 -6.21 -15.99 -8.50
CA LYS A 353 -5.62 -15.08 -7.51
C LYS A 353 -6.16 -15.46 -6.13
N LEU A 354 -5.25 -15.77 -5.20
CA LEU A 354 -5.58 -16.00 -3.79
C LEU A 354 -4.96 -14.89 -2.95
N ILE A 355 -5.76 -14.33 -2.04
CA ILE A 355 -5.28 -13.41 -1.01
C ILE A 355 -5.36 -14.17 0.32
N THR A 356 -4.23 -14.32 0.99
CA THR A 356 -4.11 -15.06 2.23
C THR A 356 -3.42 -14.24 3.30
N LYS A 357 -3.73 -14.51 4.56
CA LYS A 357 -3.07 -13.94 5.72
C LYS A 357 -2.27 -15.03 6.42
N PRO A 358 -0.95 -14.85 6.65
CA PRO A 358 -0.19 -15.76 7.49
C PRO A 358 -0.68 -15.72 8.94
N VAL A 359 -0.80 -16.91 9.55
CA VAL A 359 -1.16 -17.06 10.95
C VAL A 359 0.10 -17.45 11.71
N TYR A 360 0.72 -16.48 12.32
CA TYR A 360 1.89 -16.69 13.18
C TYR A 360 1.43 -17.17 14.56
N SER A 361 2.11 -18.19 15.09
CA SER A 361 1.83 -18.81 16.41
C SER A 361 2.41 -18.00 17.56
#